data_825ddf59ed2ba31c9a5dbffda3531dd1
#
_entry.id   825ddf59ed2ba31c9a5dbffda3531dd1
#
_cell.length_a   1.000
_cell.length_b   1.000
_cell.length_c   1.000
_cell.angle_alpha   90.00
_cell.angle_beta   90.00
_cell.angle_gamma   90.00
#
_symmetry.space_group_name_H-M   'P 1'
#
loop_
_entity.id
_entity.type
_entity.pdbx_description
1 polymer ?
#
loop_
_entity_poly.entity_id
_entity_poly.type
_entity_poly.pdbx_seq_one_letter_code
_entity_poly.pdbx_strand_id
1 'polypeptide(L)'
;RGLGDVYKRQAFIFIRPERYTFDFIEQNDYLTLSFLGEEHKEVHKICGSKSGRDMDKVKATGLSPLFTENGSIIFEQARLTFECKKLYADLIKPRNFIDKSITDRWYGESHGGFHKMYVVEIVNVLHR
;
A
#
# COMPACT_ATOMS: atom_id res chain seq x y z
N ARG A 1 -3.41 20.85 -1.75
CA ARG A 1 -3.34 20.43 -3.14
C ARG A 1 -2.25 19.39 -3.30
N GLY A 2 -2.44 18.44 -4.18
CA GLY A 2 -1.45 17.41 -4.43
C GLY A 2 -0.51 17.76 -5.58
N LEU A 3 0.25 16.75 -5.99
CA LEU A 3 1.12 16.82 -7.15
C LEU A 3 0.29 16.55 -8.41
N GLY A 4 0.17 17.53 -9.28
CA GLY A 4 -0.60 17.42 -10.52
C GLY A 4 -1.83 18.29 -10.53
N ASP A 5 -2.85 17.86 -11.26
CA ASP A 5 -4.06 18.64 -11.44
C ASP A 5 -4.87 18.72 -10.14
N VAL A 6 -5.40 19.91 -9.85
CA VAL A 6 -6.20 20.14 -8.64
C VAL A 6 -7.51 19.36 -8.61
N TYR A 7 -7.99 18.90 -9.75
CA TYR A 7 -9.22 18.12 -9.87
C TYR A 7 -8.99 16.62 -9.72
N LYS A 8 -7.75 16.19 -9.74
CA LYS A 8 -7.41 14.77 -9.61
C LYS A 8 -7.33 14.39 -8.15
N ARG A 9 -7.90 13.24 -7.83
CA ARG A 9 -7.83 12.69 -6.49
C ARG A 9 -6.50 11.96 -6.32
N GLN A 10 -5.86 12.21 -5.21
CA GLN A 10 -4.55 11.64 -4.90
C GLN A 10 -4.55 11.00 -3.52
N ALA A 11 -3.67 10.02 -3.35
CA ALA A 11 -3.38 9.41 -2.06
C ALA A 11 -1.87 9.34 -1.88
N PHE A 12 -1.45 9.35 -0.62
CA PHE A 12 -0.05 9.14 -0.25
C PHE A 12 0.01 7.80 0.48
N ILE A 13 0.93 6.94 0.06
CA ILE A 13 1.17 5.66 0.72
C ILE A 13 2.63 5.54 1.10
N PHE A 14 2.89 4.78 2.16
CA PHE A 14 4.22 4.62 2.74
C PHE A 14 4.49 3.13 2.91
N ILE A 15 5.54 2.63 2.26
CA ILE A 15 5.89 1.21 2.29
C ILE A 15 7.35 1.08 2.72
N ARG A 16 7.63 0.21 3.67
CA ARG A 16 9.01 -0.11 4.03
C ARG A 16 9.63 -1.01 2.95
N PRO A 17 10.87 -0.73 2.53
CA PRO A 17 11.53 -1.54 1.49
C PRO A 17 11.67 -3.02 1.84
N GLU A 18 11.69 -3.38 3.12
CA GLU A 18 11.78 -4.77 3.58
C GLU A 18 10.50 -5.57 3.39
N ARG A 19 9.36 -4.89 3.18
CA ARG A 19 8.08 -5.59 2.98
C ARG A 19 8.03 -6.28 1.63
N TYR A 20 7.40 -7.45 1.61
CA TYR A 20 7.24 -8.23 0.38
C TYR A 20 6.46 -7.44 -0.69
N THR A 21 5.47 -6.68 -0.26
CA THR A 21 4.66 -5.82 -1.13
C THR A 21 5.50 -4.78 -1.89
N PHE A 22 6.60 -4.33 -1.31
CA PHE A 22 7.46 -3.30 -1.90
C PHE A 22 7.90 -3.65 -3.32
N ASP A 23 8.37 -4.87 -3.54
CA ASP A 23 8.88 -5.29 -4.85
C ASP A 23 7.78 -5.24 -5.91
N PHE A 24 6.55 -5.62 -5.55
CA PHE A 24 5.42 -5.57 -6.47
C PHE A 24 5.03 -4.14 -6.84
N ILE A 25 5.06 -3.22 -5.87
CA ILE A 25 4.77 -1.81 -6.11
C ILE A 25 5.84 -1.18 -6.99
N GLU A 26 7.11 -1.52 -6.76
CA GLU A 26 8.21 -1.01 -7.59
C GLU A 26 8.10 -1.45 -9.05
N GLN A 27 7.65 -2.67 -9.30
CA GLN A 27 7.60 -3.25 -10.64
C GLN A 27 6.39 -2.84 -11.47
N ASN A 28 5.37 -2.25 -10.85
CA ASN A 28 4.11 -1.94 -11.52
C ASN A 28 3.78 -0.46 -11.43
N ASP A 29 3.16 0.07 -12.48
CA ASP A 29 2.70 1.47 -12.52
C ASP A 29 1.40 1.67 -11.76
N TYR A 30 0.63 0.61 -11.58
CA TYR A 30 -0.68 0.63 -10.92
C TYR A 30 -0.66 -0.19 -9.65
N LEU A 31 -1.50 0.20 -8.72
CA LEU A 31 -1.73 -0.54 -7.47
C LEU A 31 -3.18 -0.32 -7.02
N THR A 32 -3.63 -1.11 -6.06
CA THR A 32 -4.97 -0.95 -5.50
C THR A 32 -4.90 -0.77 -3.99
N LEU A 33 -5.86 0.02 -3.49
CA LEU A 33 -6.12 0.19 -2.07
C LEU A 33 -7.50 -0.40 -1.80
N SER A 34 -7.54 -1.47 -1.04
CA SER A 34 -8.77 -2.22 -0.77
C SER A 34 -9.27 -1.98 0.64
N PHE A 35 -10.56 -1.70 0.75
CA PHE A 35 -11.23 -1.46 2.03
C PHE A 35 -12.24 -2.58 2.28
N LEU A 36 -11.96 -3.39 3.29
CA LEU A 36 -12.82 -4.50 3.67
C LEU A 36 -13.73 -4.07 4.82
N GLY A 37 -14.88 -4.73 4.95
CA GLY A 37 -15.79 -4.49 6.07
C GLY A 37 -15.29 -5.12 7.37
N GLU A 38 -15.98 -4.84 8.47
CA GLU A 38 -15.62 -5.37 9.79
C GLU A 38 -15.66 -6.89 9.86
N GLU A 39 -16.47 -7.53 9.04
CA GLU A 39 -16.56 -8.98 8.95
C GLU A 39 -15.26 -9.63 8.47
N HIS A 40 -14.33 -8.82 7.95
CA HIS A 40 -13.03 -9.28 7.45
C HIS A 40 -11.86 -8.85 8.34
N LYS A 41 -12.09 -8.62 9.63
CA LYS A 41 -11.01 -8.24 10.58
C LYS A 41 -9.84 -9.22 10.58
N GLU A 42 -10.12 -10.50 10.46
CA GLU A 42 -9.08 -11.53 10.45
C GLU A 42 -8.15 -11.41 9.25
N VAL A 43 -8.66 -10.91 8.13
CA VAL A 43 -7.84 -10.63 6.93
C VAL A 43 -6.75 -9.62 7.27
N HIS A 44 -7.12 -8.52 7.91
CA HIS A 44 -6.17 -7.48 8.30
C HIS A 44 -5.15 -7.99 9.31
N LYS A 45 -5.58 -8.83 10.24
CA LYS A 45 -4.71 -9.44 11.25
C LYS A 45 -3.66 -10.33 10.57
N ILE A 46 -4.07 -11.19 9.65
CA ILE A 46 -3.16 -12.08 8.92
C ILE A 46 -2.21 -11.25 8.05
N CYS A 47 -2.72 -10.27 7.30
CA CYS A 47 -1.91 -9.45 6.41
C CYS A 47 -0.93 -8.57 7.17
N GLY A 48 -1.30 -8.12 8.37
CA GLY A 48 -0.44 -7.29 9.20
C GLY A 48 0.61 -8.04 9.99
N SER A 49 0.41 -9.33 10.27
CA SER A 49 1.29 -10.12 11.13
C SER A 49 2.16 -11.13 10.39
N LYS A 50 1.81 -11.48 9.15
CA LYS A 50 2.53 -12.48 8.35
C LYS A 50 3.05 -11.86 7.07
N SER A 51 4.15 -12.42 6.54
CA SER A 51 4.69 -12.02 5.25
C SER A 51 4.17 -12.92 4.14
N GLY A 52 3.96 -12.35 2.95
CA GLY A 52 3.66 -13.14 1.75
C GLY A 52 4.82 -14.05 1.33
N ARG A 53 6.03 -13.84 1.86
CA ARG A 53 7.17 -14.75 1.67
C ARG A 53 6.99 -16.05 2.44
N ASP A 54 6.25 -16.01 3.56
CA ASP A 54 6.08 -17.14 4.47
C ASP A 54 4.79 -17.91 4.23
N MET A 55 3.81 -17.28 3.59
CA MET A 55 2.50 -17.92 3.38
C MET A 55 1.78 -17.32 2.18
N ASP A 56 0.88 -18.11 1.59
CA ASP A 56 -0.06 -17.64 0.58
C ASP A 56 -1.24 -16.94 1.29
N LYS A 57 -1.20 -15.62 1.33
CA LYS A 57 -2.22 -14.83 2.03
C LYS A 57 -3.60 -14.93 1.39
N VAL A 58 -3.66 -15.13 0.07
CA VAL A 58 -4.95 -15.31 -0.63
C VAL A 58 -5.64 -16.58 -0.12
N LYS A 59 -4.93 -17.68 -0.03
CA LYS A 59 -5.48 -18.94 0.52
C LYS A 59 -5.83 -18.81 2.00
N ALA A 60 -4.94 -18.19 2.78
CA ALA A 60 -5.12 -18.07 4.23
C ALA A 60 -6.31 -17.16 4.59
N THR A 61 -6.60 -16.16 3.79
CA THR A 61 -7.67 -15.18 4.05
C THR A 61 -9.00 -15.54 3.41
N GLY A 62 -9.00 -16.45 2.43
CA GLY A 62 -10.21 -16.79 1.66
C GLY A 62 -10.67 -15.71 0.71
N LEU A 63 -9.84 -14.70 0.43
CA LEU A 63 -10.17 -13.65 -0.52
C LEU A 63 -10.14 -14.17 -1.96
N SER A 64 -11.01 -13.62 -2.80
CA SER A 64 -11.13 -13.99 -4.21
C SER A 64 -10.57 -12.88 -5.09
N PRO A 65 -9.36 -13.07 -5.68
CA PRO A 65 -8.74 -12.04 -6.50
C PRO A 65 -9.35 -11.97 -7.89
N LEU A 66 -9.49 -10.75 -8.39
CA LEU A 66 -9.88 -10.44 -9.76
C LEU A 66 -8.85 -9.45 -10.32
N PHE A 67 -8.75 -9.39 -11.65
CA PHE A 67 -7.82 -8.47 -12.31
C PHE A 67 -8.56 -7.35 -13.01
N THR A 68 -8.02 -6.13 -12.94
CA THR A 68 -8.50 -4.98 -13.70
C THR A 68 -7.89 -4.98 -15.10
N GLU A 69 -8.38 -4.09 -15.98
CA GLU A 69 -7.80 -3.89 -17.31
C GLU A 69 -6.32 -3.47 -17.25
N ASN A 70 -5.93 -2.76 -16.20
CA ASN A 70 -4.54 -2.32 -15.99
C ASN A 70 -3.67 -3.39 -15.33
N GLY A 71 -4.21 -4.58 -15.09
CA GLY A 71 -3.48 -5.69 -14.49
C GLY A 71 -3.34 -5.62 -12.97
N SER A 72 -4.05 -4.71 -12.32
CA SER A 72 -4.09 -4.64 -10.86
C SER A 72 -5.00 -5.71 -10.28
N ILE A 73 -4.71 -6.12 -9.04
CA ILE A 73 -5.52 -7.12 -8.34
C ILE A 73 -6.53 -6.41 -7.44
N ILE A 74 -7.79 -6.83 -7.56
CA ILE A 74 -8.87 -6.42 -6.65
C ILE A 74 -9.43 -7.68 -5.99
N PHE A 75 -10.17 -7.51 -4.91
CA PHE A 75 -10.78 -8.61 -4.18
C PHE A 75 -12.30 -8.47 -4.18
N GLU A 76 -13.01 -9.55 -4.50
CA GLU A 76 -14.48 -9.55 -4.53
C GLU A 76 -15.09 -9.09 -3.22
N GLN A 77 -14.45 -9.42 -2.10
CA GLN A 77 -14.94 -9.12 -0.75
C GLN A 77 -14.72 -7.67 -0.35
N ALA A 78 -13.93 -6.90 -1.10
CA ALA A 78 -13.72 -5.50 -0.78
C ALA A 78 -14.99 -4.70 -1.05
N ARG A 79 -15.42 -3.92 -0.06
CA ARG A 79 -16.58 -3.03 -0.22
C ARG A 79 -16.23 -1.81 -1.07
N LEU A 80 -14.95 -1.42 -1.07
CA LEU A 80 -14.44 -0.27 -1.80
C LEU A 80 -13.00 -0.56 -2.22
N THR A 81 -12.66 -0.25 -3.45
CA THR A 81 -11.30 -0.37 -3.96
C THR A 81 -10.96 0.85 -4.79
N PHE A 82 -9.82 1.46 -4.49
CA PHE A 82 -9.24 2.49 -5.33
C PHE A 82 -8.17 1.85 -6.21
N GLU A 83 -8.32 1.96 -7.51
CA GLU A 83 -7.23 1.64 -8.44
C GLU A 83 -6.44 2.91 -8.68
N CYS A 84 -5.13 2.82 -8.50
CA CYS A 84 -4.26 3.99 -8.45
C CYS A 84 -3.09 3.86 -9.42
N LYS A 85 -2.70 4.99 -10.00
CA LYS A 85 -1.51 5.09 -10.84
C LYS A 85 -0.43 5.85 -10.08
N LYS A 86 0.79 5.32 -10.06
CA LYS A 86 1.92 6.00 -9.42
C LYS A 86 2.27 7.28 -10.18
N LEU A 87 2.44 8.38 -9.45
CA LEU A 87 2.85 9.67 -9.99
C LEU A 87 4.26 10.07 -9.56
N TYR A 88 4.61 9.79 -8.31
CA TYR A 88 5.87 10.23 -7.72
C TYR A 88 6.26 9.26 -6.61
N ALA A 89 7.57 9.06 -6.42
CA ALA A 89 8.10 8.23 -5.35
C ALA A 89 9.38 8.82 -4.81
N ASP A 90 9.55 8.78 -3.49
CA ASP A 90 10.78 9.22 -2.84
C ASP A 90 10.93 8.51 -1.49
N LEU A 91 12.18 8.27 -1.11
CA LEU A 91 12.48 7.75 0.23
C LEU A 91 12.32 8.84 1.27
N ILE A 92 11.78 8.48 2.42
CA ILE A 92 11.80 9.35 3.61
C ILE A 92 13.25 9.47 4.03
N LYS A 93 13.73 10.71 4.16
CA LYS A 93 15.14 11.00 4.42
C LYS A 93 15.35 11.40 5.88
N PRO A 94 16.35 10.83 6.58
CA PRO A 94 16.61 11.17 7.99
C PRO A 94 16.81 12.65 8.21
N ARG A 95 17.51 13.32 7.30
CA ARG A 95 17.83 14.74 7.42
C ARG A 95 16.60 15.65 7.36
N ASN A 96 15.48 15.15 6.85
CA ASN A 96 14.25 15.92 6.69
C ASN A 96 13.31 15.85 7.89
N PHE A 97 13.64 15.01 8.90
CA PHE A 97 12.85 14.97 10.12
C PHE A 97 13.09 16.23 10.94
N ILE A 98 12.02 16.91 11.27
CA ILE A 98 12.05 18.08 12.14
C ILE A 98 12.30 17.64 13.57
N ASP A 99 11.58 16.60 14.01
CA ASP A 99 11.81 15.93 15.28
C ASP A 99 12.78 14.76 15.06
N LYS A 100 14.04 14.97 15.46
CA LYS A 100 15.10 13.98 15.22
C LYS A 100 14.97 12.73 16.07
N SER A 101 14.20 12.76 17.17
CA SER A 101 13.98 11.58 18.00
C SER A 101 13.19 10.48 17.29
N ILE A 102 12.46 10.83 16.23
CA ILE A 102 11.67 9.87 15.45
C ILE A 102 12.57 8.84 14.76
N THR A 103 13.74 9.25 14.28
CA THR A 103 14.67 8.35 13.58
C THR A 103 15.16 7.24 14.51
N ASP A 104 15.41 7.56 15.77
CA ASP A 104 15.88 6.56 16.75
C ASP A 104 14.73 5.69 17.25
N ARG A 105 13.53 6.26 17.37
CA ARG A 105 12.37 5.56 17.93
C ARG A 105 11.75 4.55 16.95
N TRP A 106 11.65 4.90 15.67
CA TRP A 106 10.85 4.15 14.71
C TRP A 106 11.64 3.53 13.55
N TYR A 107 12.91 3.87 13.43
CA TYR A 107 13.81 3.37 12.40
C TYR A 107 15.09 2.82 13.00
N GLY A 108 15.82 2.01 12.25
CA GLY A 108 17.05 1.39 12.68
C GLY A 108 16.93 -0.13 12.71
N GLU A 109 17.86 -0.79 13.39
CA GLU A 109 17.98 -2.26 13.36
C GLU A 109 16.73 -2.99 13.80
N SER A 110 16.05 -2.50 14.84
CA SER A 110 14.86 -3.18 15.39
C SER A 110 13.57 -2.90 14.61
N HIS A 111 13.52 -1.84 13.80
CA HIS A 111 12.31 -1.39 13.11
C HIS A 111 12.43 -1.41 11.59
N GLY A 112 13.64 -1.58 11.04
CA GLY A 112 13.88 -1.59 9.62
C GLY A 112 14.21 -0.24 9.02
N GLY A 113 14.27 -0.16 7.71
CA GLY A 113 14.65 1.04 6.96
C GLY A 113 13.54 2.07 6.85
N PHE A 114 13.91 3.23 6.31
CA PHE A 114 12.96 4.32 6.11
C PHE A 114 11.93 3.96 5.05
N HIS A 115 10.69 4.40 5.28
CA HIS A 115 9.62 4.18 4.32
C HIS A 115 9.91 4.86 2.99
N LYS A 116 9.45 4.26 1.90
CA LYS A 116 9.35 4.93 0.61
C LYS A 116 7.93 5.47 0.50
N MET A 117 7.82 6.74 0.13
CA MET A 117 6.55 7.42 -0.08
C MET A 117 6.20 7.35 -1.56
N TYR A 118 4.95 7.05 -1.84
CA TYR A 118 4.40 7.14 -3.20
C TYR A 118 3.22 8.09 -3.20
N VAL A 119 3.20 8.99 -4.17
CA VAL A 119 2.01 9.77 -4.48
C VAL A 119 1.33 9.10 -5.65
N VAL A 120 0.07 8.75 -5.47
CA VAL A 120 -0.70 8.03 -6.49
C VAL A 120 -1.97 8.78 -6.85
N GLU A 121 -2.38 8.68 -8.11
CA GLU A 121 -3.64 9.20 -8.60
C GLU A 121 -4.69 8.10 -8.54
N ILE A 122 -5.84 8.40 -7.96
CA ILE A 122 -6.98 7.48 -7.95
C ILE A 122 -7.66 7.57 -9.32
N VAL A 123 -7.45 6.56 -10.15
CA VAL A 123 -7.96 6.53 -11.53
C VAL A 123 -9.31 5.83 -11.64
N ASN A 124 -9.60 4.87 -10.75
CA ASN A 124 -10.89 4.20 -10.68
C ASN A 124 -11.31 3.99 -9.25
N VAL A 125 -12.61 4.12 -9.00
CA VAL A 125 -13.24 3.81 -7.72
C VAL A 125 -14.25 2.69 -7.97
N LEU A 126 -14.01 1.55 -7.35
CA LEU A 126 -14.82 0.34 -7.51
C LEU A 126 -15.49 0.02 -6.18
N HIS A 127 -16.78 -0.24 -6.17
CA HIS A 127 -17.50 -0.63 -4.96
C HIS A 127 -18.59 -1.65 -5.27
N ARG A 128 -18.88 -2.47 -4.27
CA ARG A 128 -19.96 -3.44 -4.36
C ARG A 128 -21.30 -2.75 -4.27
#